data_d791ad9c9b4c1c69bd6e31443333ed25
#
_entry.id   d791ad9c9b4c1c69bd6e31443333ed25
#
_cell.length_a   1.000
_cell.length_b   1.000
_cell.length_c   1.000
_cell.angle_alpha   90.00
_cell.angle_beta   90.00
_cell.angle_gamma   90.00
#
_symmetry.space_group_name_H-M   'P 1'
#
loop_
_entity.id
_entity.type
_entity.pdbx_description
1 polymer ?
#
loop_
_entity_poly.entity_id
_entity_poly.type
_entity_poly.pdbx_seq_one_letter_code
_entity_poly.pdbx_strand_id
1 'polypeptide(L)' 'MEYRKALATILREQGVSQADLARRINKSRSYVSQLMSGRVNEPSLSIAFKIADALDVTVQDFIDLMKQD' A
#
# COMPACT_ATOMS: atom_id res chain seq x y z
N MET A 1 9.12 8.87 5.03
CA MET A 1 7.78 9.23 4.53
C MET A 1 6.73 8.31 5.15
N GLU A 2 5.47 8.69 5.06
CA GLU A 2 4.38 7.89 5.60
C GLU A 2 4.09 6.67 4.72
N TYR A 3 3.48 5.64 5.33
CA TYR A 3 3.15 4.41 4.60
C TYR A 3 2.35 4.68 3.31
N ARG A 4 1.33 5.55 3.40
CA ARG A 4 0.48 5.85 2.23
C ARG A 4 1.28 6.44 1.07
N LYS A 5 2.31 7.22 1.36
CA LYS A 5 3.16 7.81 0.34
C LYS A 5 4.07 6.77 -0.29
N ALA A 6 4.61 5.85 0.54
CA ALA A 6 5.39 4.73 0.02
C ALA A 6 4.53 3.86 -0.88
N LEU A 7 3.29 3.56 -0.46
CA LEU A 7 2.36 2.78 -1.26
C LEU A 7 2.04 3.48 -2.58
N ALA A 8 1.78 4.80 -2.53
CA ALA A 8 1.50 5.56 -3.75
C ALA A 8 2.66 5.49 -4.73
N THR A 9 3.89 5.56 -4.22
CA THR A 9 5.09 5.46 -5.05
C THR A 9 5.15 4.11 -5.76
N ILE A 10 4.93 3.02 -5.02
CA ILE A 10 4.99 1.68 -5.60
C ILE A 10 3.88 1.47 -6.63
N LEU A 11 2.65 1.90 -6.30
CA LEU A 11 1.53 1.78 -7.24
C LEU A 11 1.82 2.53 -8.54
N ARG A 12 2.35 3.74 -8.43
CA ARG A 12 2.67 4.56 -9.60
C ARG A 12 3.77 3.88 -10.43
N GLU A 13 4.80 3.37 -9.79
CA GLU A 13 5.89 2.71 -10.50
C GLU A 13 5.44 1.47 -11.24
N GLN A 14 4.47 0.75 -10.68
CA GLN A 14 3.96 -0.48 -11.31
C GLN A 14 2.76 -0.25 -12.21
N GLY A 15 2.22 0.97 -12.23
CA GLY A 15 1.02 1.25 -13.01
C GLY A 15 -0.22 0.54 -12.48
N VAL A 16 -0.31 0.35 -11.16
CA VAL A 16 -1.41 -0.35 -10.50
C VAL A 16 -2.34 0.69 -9.88
N SER A 17 -3.64 0.60 -10.19
CA SER A 17 -4.65 1.50 -9.64
C SER A 17 -5.07 1.06 -8.23
N GLN A 18 -5.71 1.97 -7.50
CA GLN A 18 -6.28 1.65 -6.20
C GLN A 18 -7.33 0.55 -6.31
N ALA A 19 -8.13 0.57 -7.37
CA ALA A 19 -9.15 -0.46 -7.60
C ALA A 19 -8.50 -1.83 -7.82
N ASP A 20 -7.41 -1.87 -8.58
CA ASP A 20 -6.67 -3.11 -8.80
C ASP A 20 -6.09 -3.64 -7.50
N LEU A 21 -5.50 -2.77 -6.70
CA LEU A 21 -4.95 -3.18 -5.41
C LEU A 21 -6.05 -3.75 -4.52
N ALA A 22 -7.19 -3.05 -4.42
CA ALA A 22 -8.31 -3.52 -3.60
C ALA A 22 -8.73 -4.93 -3.99
N ARG A 23 -8.83 -5.17 -5.28
CA ARG A 23 -9.19 -6.48 -5.81
C ARG A 23 -8.16 -7.54 -5.43
N ARG A 24 -6.88 -7.22 -5.56
CA ARG A 24 -5.79 -8.16 -5.28
C ARG A 24 -5.70 -8.54 -3.81
N ILE A 25 -6.05 -7.64 -2.90
CA ILE A 25 -5.99 -7.90 -1.46
C ILE A 25 -7.36 -8.28 -0.88
N ASN A 26 -8.36 -8.43 -1.75
CA ASN A 26 -9.73 -8.81 -1.36
C ASN A 26 -10.35 -7.84 -0.36
N LYS A 27 -10.19 -6.55 -0.61
CA LYS A 27 -10.77 -5.48 0.18
C LYS A 27 -11.58 -4.55 -0.73
N SER A 28 -12.40 -3.70 -0.12
CA SER A 28 -13.17 -2.72 -0.87
C SER A 28 -12.29 -1.59 -1.38
N ARG A 29 -12.74 -0.92 -2.44
CA ARG A 29 -12.08 0.31 -2.90
C ARG A 29 -12.09 1.37 -1.82
N SER A 30 -13.17 1.40 -1.04
CA SER A 30 -13.31 2.34 0.07
C SER A 30 -12.19 2.15 1.10
N TYR A 31 -11.84 0.90 1.41
CA TYR A 31 -10.74 0.60 2.33
C TYR A 31 -9.43 1.18 1.80
N VAL A 32 -9.11 0.91 0.53
CA VAL A 32 -7.86 1.40 -0.07
C VAL A 32 -7.86 2.93 -0.12
N SER A 33 -9.00 3.52 -0.46
CA SER A 33 -9.15 4.98 -0.49
C SER A 33 -8.87 5.60 0.88
N GLN A 34 -9.39 5.00 1.95
CA GLN A 34 -9.15 5.48 3.31
C GLN A 34 -7.68 5.36 3.70
N LEU A 35 -7.05 4.25 3.31
CA LEU A 35 -5.63 4.06 3.54
C LEU A 35 -4.80 5.11 2.81
N MET A 36 -5.15 5.41 1.56
CA MET A 36 -4.42 6.38 0.75
C MET A 36 -4.66 7.83 1.19
N SER A 37 -5.82 8.11 1.78
CA SER A 37 -6.15 9.46 2.25
C SER A 37 -5.54 9.80 3.62
N GLY A 38 -4.98 8.80 4.30
CA GLY A 38 -4.41 8.98 5.63
C GLY A 38 -5.39 8.83 6.77
N ARG A 39 -6.63 8.44 6.50
CA ARG A 39 -7.61 8.15 7.57
C ARG A 39 -7.18 6.94 8.39
N VAL A 40 -6.53 5.99 7.73
CA VAL A 40 -5.89 4.86 8.37
C VAL A 40 -4.39 5.10 8.18
N ASN A 41 -3.68 5.36 9.27
CA ASN A 41 -2.25 5.72 9.19
C ASN A 41 -1.43 4.59 8.58
N GLU A 42 -1.66 3.38 9.04
CA GLU A 42 -0.95 2.21 8.55
C GLU A 42 -1.90 1.03 8.57
N PRO A 43 -1.77 0.07 7.64
CA PRO A 43 -2.57 -1.14 7.68
C PRO A 43 -2.10 -2.04 8.83
N SER A 44 -2.96 -3.00 9.24
CA SER A 44 -2.52 -4.04 10.14
C SER A 44 -1.38 -4.83 9.51
N LEU A 45 -0.63 -5.54 10.32
CA LEU A 45 0.51 -6.33 9.83
C LEU A 45 0.07 -7.33 8.76
N SER A 46 -1.05 -8.02 8.97
CA SER A 46 -1.53 -9.01 8.00
C SER A 46 -1.92 -8.35 6.67
N ILE A 47 -2.53 -7.17 6.70
CA ILE A 47 -2.87 -6.45 5.48
C ILE A 47 -1.60 -5.92 4.81
N ALA A 48 -0.62 -5.46 5.59
CA ALA A 48 0.65 -5.01 5.03
C ALA A 48 1.35 -6.14 4.25
N PHE A 49 1.33 -7.35 4.79
CA PHE A 49 1.88 -8.51 4.07
C PHE A 49 1.09 -8.81 2.79
N LYS A 50 -0.25 -8.74 2.85
CA LYS A 50 -1.08 -8.96 1.66
C LYS A 50 -0.78 -7.93 0.57
N ILE A 51 -0.61 -6.67 0.96
CA ILE A 51 -0.29 -5.59 0.00
C ILE A 51 1.06 -5.85 -0.65
N ALA A 52 2.07 -6.17 0.15
CA ALA A 52 3.40 -6.45 -0.37
C ALA A 52 3.37 -7.63 -1.35
N ASP A 53 2.70 -8.72 -0.97
CA ASP A 53 2.53 -9.89 -1.84
C ASP A 53 1.83 -9.52 -3.15
N ALA A 54 0.76 -8.75 -3.05
CA ALA A 54 -0.03 -8.35 -4.23
C ALA A 54 0.77 -7.50 -5.21
N LEU A 55 1.76 -6.76 -4.72
CA LEU A 55 2.59 -5.89 -5.53
C LEU A 55 3.96 -6.51 -5.84
N ASP A 56 4.17 -7.76 -5.43
CA ASP A 56 5.41 -8.49 -5.65
C ASP A 56 6.63 -7.74 -5.08
N VAL A 57 6.44 -7.17 -3.90
CA VAL A 57 7.51 -6.51 -3.15
C VAL A 57 7.51 -7.07 -1.73
N THR A 58 8.49 -6.67 -0.93
CA THR A 58 8.57 -7.09 0.47
C THR A 58 8.10 -5.98 1.38
N VAL A 59 7.73 -6.34 2.61
CA VAL A 59 7.44 -5.33 3.63
C VAL A 59 8.68 -4.45 3.87
N GLN A 60 9.88 -5.03 3.75
CA GLN A 60 11.12 -4.27 3.90
C GLN A 60 11.25 -3.17 2.83
N ASP A 61 10.76 -3.43 1.61
CA ASP A 61 10.75 -2.40 0.56
C ASP A 61 9.95 -1.18 0.99
N PHE A 62 8.81 -1.40 1.65
CA PHE A 62 8.02 -0.29 2.22
C PHE A 62 8.79 0.44 3.31
N ILE A 63 9.42 -0.32 4.21
CA ILE A 63 10.18 0.27 5.32
C ILE A 63 11.32 1.13 4.77
N ASP A 64 12.01 0.64 3.75
CA ASP A 64 13.11 1.37 3.14
C ASP A 64 12.63 2.69 2.53
N LEU A 65 11.48 2.65 1.84
CA LEU A 65 10.89 3.87 1.29
C LEU A 65 10.46 4.84 2.40
N MET A 66 9.88 4.31 3.46
CA MET A 66 9.41 5.14 4.58
C MET A 66 10.55 5.86 5.29
N LYS A 67 11.76 5.31 5.23
CA LYS A 67 12.94 5.94 5.81
C LYS A 67 13.50 7.07 4.97
N GLN A 68 13.06 7.19 3.72
CA GLN A 68 13.49 8.29 2.84
C GLN A 68 12.73 9.56 3.20
N ASP A 69 13.40 10.68 3.14
CA ASP A 69 12.79 11.99 3.38
C ASP A 69 12.53 12.74 2.08
#